data_259bde300bd1342e3847b56cef54bf98
#
_entry.id   259bde300bd1342e3847b56cef54bf98
#
_cell.length_a   1.000
_cell.length_b   1.000
_cell.length_c   1.000
_cell.angle_alpha   90.00
_cell.angle_beta   90.00
_cell.angle_gamma   90.00
#
_symmetry.space_group_name_H-M   'P 1'
#
loop_
_entity.id
_entity.type
_entity.pdbx_description
1 polymer ?
#
loop_
_entity_poly.entity_id
_entity_poly.type
_entity_poly.pdbx_seq_one_letter_code
_entity_poly.pdbx_strand_id
1 'polypeptide(L)'
;HAAGAAHLGAAPPGHSGDGWMGQAPLSLPARSEPPPRGTPAAGKGTAAARGSAYGTAAWSAPAESWGSFYARERIAPYLGAPAFTAAERTLVKRLCERLESGALDHDQPRLVAEAAASGQIGAARTHGDLWSGNVMWTPDGAVLIDPAAQGGHAEEDLAALAVFGCPYLERITAAYHEASPLADGWRGRTGLHQMHIIMVHCFLFGRSYVPEATAIARRYA
;
A
#
# COMPACT_ATOMS: atom_id res chain seq x y z
N HIS A 1 -1.55 -10.70 6.05
CA HIS A 1 -0.57 -9.65 5.72
C HIS A 1 0.86 -10.22 5.65
N ALA A 2 1.29 -11.00 6.64
CA ALA A 2 2.66 -11.55 6.71
C ALA A 2 3.00 -12.57 5.59
N ALA A 3 2.01 -13.13 4.89
CA ALA A 3 2.25 -13.91 3.68
C ALA A 3 2.89 -13.06 2.57
N GLY A 4 2.71 -11.75 2.65
CA GLY A 4 3.44 -10.75 1.92
C GLY A 4 3.15 -10.62 0.44
N ALA A 5 3.76 -9.59 -0.12
CA ALA A 5 3.80 -9.25 -1.53
C ALA A 5 5.24 -8.92 -1.92
N ALA A 6 5.56 -9.02 -3.20
CA ALA A 6 6.92 -8.75 -3.69
C ALA A 6 7.32 -7.27 -3.51
N HIS A 7 6.39 -6.36 -3.64
CA HIS A 7 6.59 -4.91 -3.49
C HIS A 7 5.25 -4.19 -3.23
N LEU A 8 5.29 -2.90 -2.92
CA LEU A 8 4.11 -2.03 -2.88
C LEU A 8 3.43 -2.02 -4.26
N GLY A 9 2.11 -2.17 -4.28
CA GLY A 9 1.30 -2.27 -5.50
C GLY A 9 1.38 -3.62 -6.22
N ALA A 10 2.17 -4.60 -5.73
CA ALA A 10 2.27 -5.90 -6.39
C ALA A 10 0.89 -6.58 -6.52
N ALA A 11 0.54 -6.96 -7.72
CA ALA A 11 -0.65 -7.75 -8.01
C ALA A 11 -0.63 -9.11 -7.27
N PRO A 12 -1.78 -9.74 -7.01
CA PRO A 12 -1.81 -11.10 -6.50
C PRO A 12 -1.25 -12.10 -7.52
N PRO A 13 -0.76 -13.26 -7.06
CA PRO A 13 -0.27 -14.31 -7.96
C PRO A 13 -1.29 -14.67 -9.04
N GLY A 14 -0.85 -14.75 -10.29
CA GLY A 14 -1.69 -15.08 -11.44
C GLY A 14 -2.47 -13.91 -12.04
N HIS A 15 -2.42 -12.71 -11.45
CA HIS A 15 -2.99 -11.50 -12.02
C HIS A 15 -1.91 -10.69 -12.75
N SER A 16 -2.26 -10.07 -13.87
CA SER A 16 -1.40 -9.17 -14.63
C SER A 16 -2.14 -7.90 -15.02
N GLY A 17 -1.44 -6.76 -15.03
CA GLY A 17 -2.01 -5.45 -15.31
C GLY A 17 -2.71 -4.83 -14.11
N ASP A 18 -3.38 -3.72 -14.35
CA ASP A 18 -4.11 -2.98 -13.33
C ASP A 18 -5.38 -3.71 -12.87
N GLY A 19 -5.85 -3.37 -11.68
CA GLY A 19 -7.06 -3.88 -11.07
C GLY A 19 -8.17 -2.83 -11.00
N TRP A 20 -9.20 -3.15 -10.21
CA TRP A 20 -10.37 -2.31 -10.01
C TRP A 20 -10.84 -2.38 -8.56
N MET A 21 -11.39 -1.27 -8.05
CA MET A 21 -12.22 -1.21 -6.84
C MET A 21 -13.62 -0.75 -7.27
N GLY A 22 -14.55 -1.69 -7.47
CA GLY A 22 -15.80 -1.42 -8.18
C GLY A 22 -15.50 -0.95 -9.60
N GLN A 23 -15.87 0.30 -9.95
CA GLN A 23 -15.57 0.93 -11.26
C GLN A 23 -14.37 1.87 -11.21
N ALA A 24 -13.70 2.01 -10.07
CA ALA A 24 -12.52 2.86 -9.92
C ALA A 24 -11.26 2.08 -10.33
N PRO A 25 -10.40 2.65 -11.20
CA PRO A 25 -9.15 1.99 -11.59
C PRO A 25 -8.20 1.90 -10.40
N LEU A 26 -7.56 0.74 -10.25
CA LEU A 26 -6.53 0.47 -9.24
C LEU A 26 -5.22 0.17 -9.94
N SER A 27 -4.26 1.07 -9.83
CA SER A 27 -2.91 0.86 -10.36
C SER A 27 -2.20 -0.27 -9.61
N LEU A 28 -1.70 -1.25 -10.36
CA LEU A 28 -0.90 -2.36 -9.86
C LEU A 28 0.44 -2.38 -10.63
N PRO A 29 1.36 -1.44 -10.33
CA PRO A 29 2.59 -1.28 -11.08
C PRO A 29 3.43 -2.55 -11.06
N ALA A 30 3.75 -3.07 -12.25
CA ALA A 30 4.74 -4.11 -12.40
C ALA A 30 6.13 -3.50 -12.16
N ARG A 31 6.85 -3.95 -11.14
CA ARG A 31 8.28 -3.68 -11.11
C ARG A 31 8.95 -4.58 -12.15
N SER A 32 9.79 -4.00 -13.00
CA SER A 32 10.73 -4.79 -13.78
C SER A 32 11.56 -5.61 -12.79
N GLU A 33 11.43 -6.93 -12.82
CA GLU A 33 12.31 -7.81 -12.06
C GLU A 33 13.76 -7.44 -12.37
N PRO A 34 14.65 -7.31 -11.36
CA PRO A 34 16.06 -7.30 -11.64
C PRO A 34 16.37 -8.61 -12.40
N PRO A 35 17.22 -8.59 -13.44
CA PRO A 35 17.54 -9.79 -14.20
C PRO A 35 17.97 -10.89 -13.22
N PRO A 36 17.53 -12.14 -13.41
CA PRO A 36 17.85 -13.25 -12.52
C PRO A 36 19.37 -13.26 -12.33
N ARG A 37 19.80 -13.31 -11.07
CA ARG A 37 21.24 -13.41 -10.76
C ARG A 37 21.76 -14.64 -11.49
N GLY A 38 22.56 -14.38 -12.53
CA GLY A 38 23.07 -15.43 -13.41
C GLY A 38 23.72 -16.52 -12.58
N THR A 39 23.23 -17.72 -12.73
CA THR A 39 24.00 -18.95 -12.39
C THR A 39 25.36 -18.80 -13.02
N PRO A 40 26.48 -18.96 -12.28
CA PRO A 40 27.81 -18.88 -12.91
C PRO A 40 27.90 -19.96 -13.96
N ALA A 41 27.97 -19.56 -15.23
CA ALA A 41 28.20 -20.44 -16.32
C ALA A 41 29.62 -21.04 -16.16
N ALA A 42 29.70 -22.35 -15.96
CA ALA A 42 30.92 -23.09 -16.09
C ALA A 42 31.34 -23.07 -17.56
N GLY A 43 32.23 -22.18 -17.91
CA GLY A 43 32.78 -22.02 -19.27
C GLY A 43 34.26 -21.76 -19.22
N LYS A 44 35.07 -22.74 -19.65
CA LYS A 44 36.53 -22.68 -19.85
C LYS A 44 36.88 -21.68 -20.96
N GLY A 45 37.95 -20.92 -20.77
CA GLY A 45 38.68 -20.42 -21.95
C GLY A 45 39.28 -19.02 -21.83
N THR A 46 40.57 -18.97 -21.51
CA THR A 46 41.68 -18.17 -22.07
C THR A 46 41.61 -16.62 -22.13
N ALA A 47 42.56 -16.06 -21.38
CA ALA A 47 43.52 -15.00 -21.69
C ALA A 47 43.09 -13.56 -21.98
N ALA A 48 43.56 -12.70 -21.06
CA ALA A 48 44.20 -11.39 -21.26
C ALA A 48 43.40 -10.25 -21.91
N ALA A 49 42.97 -9.32 -21.09
CA ALA A 49 43.17 -7.88 -21.32
C ALA A 49 43.07 -7.09 -19.98
N ARG A 50 44.09 -6.25 -19.80
CA ARG A 50 44.26 -5.39 -18.63
C ARG A 50 43.31 -4.23 -18.65
N GLY A 51 42.87 -3.78 -17.45
CA GLY A 51 42.62 -2.37 -17.16
C GLY A 51 41.16 -1.99 -17.12
N SER A 52 40.63 -1.87 -15.97
CA SER A 52 39.99 -0.67 -15.38
C SER A 52 39.26 -1.08 -14.12
N ALA A 53 39.80 -0.72 -12.98
CA ALA A 53 39.13 -0.81 -11.68
C ALA A 53 38.11 0.31 -11.60
N TYR A 54 36.91 0.10 -12.09
CA TYR A 54 35.71 0.80 -11.67
C TYR A 54 34.78 -0.24 -11.08
N GLY A 55 34.71 -0.23 -9.75
CA GLY A 55 33.71 -1.01 -9.04
C GLY A 55 32.34 -0.62 -9.53
N THR A 56 31.67 -1.56 -10.20
CA THR A 56 30.23 -1.48 -10.45
C THR A 56 29.53 -1.68 -9.11
N ALA A 57 29.42 -0.61 -8.32
CA ALA A 57 28.39 -0.54 -7.30
C ALA A 57 27.08 -0.74 -8.05
N ALA A 58 26.44 -1.90 -7.81
CA ALA A 58 25.11 -2.14 -8.32
C ALA A 58 24.22 -1.03 -7.76
N TRP A 59 23.80 -0.11 -8.63
CA TRP A 59 22.82 0.91 -8.31
C TRP A 59 21.49 0.18 -8.06
N SER A 60 21.24 -0.20 -6.81
CA SER A 60 19.90 -0.50 -6.38
C SER A 60 19.19 0.85 -6.21
N ALA A 61 18.25 1.16 -7.08
CA ALA A 61 17.35 2.28 -6.83
C ALA A 61 16.81 2.12 -5.39
N PRO A 62 16.80 3.18 -4.58
CA PRO A 62 16.24 3.09 -3.24
C PRO A 62 14.83 2.51 -3.33
N ALA A 63 14.52 1.55 -2.46
CA ALA A 63 13.17 0.99 -2.39
C ALA A 63 12.19 2.15 -2.23
N GLU A 64 11.14 2.16 -3.05
CA GLU A 64 10.12 3.20 -2.99
C GLU A 64 9.50 3.23 -1.58
N SER A 65 9.45 4.42 -0.97
CA SER A 65 8.82 4.58 0.34
C SER A 65 7.31 4.36 0.23
N TRP A 66 6.70 3.92 1.34
CA TRP A 66 5.25 3.75 1.38
C TRP A 66 4.52 5.05 1.06
N GLY A 67 4.94 6.16 1.65
CA GLY A 67 4.31 7.46 1.43
C GLY A 67 4.36 7.89 -0.03
N SER A 68 5.51 7.72 -0.69
CA SER A 68 5.68 8.04 -2.11
C SER A 68 4.77 7.19 -3.01
N PHE A 69 4.73 5.87 -2.76
CA PHE A 69 3.81 4.95 -3.43
C PHE A 69 2.34 5.34 -3.19
N TYR A 70 1.97 5.57 -1.91
CA TYR A 70 0.60 5.87 -1.52
C TYR A 70 0.09 7.17 -2.15
N ALA A 71 0.93 8.21 -2.18
CA ALA A 71 0.60 9.47 -2.84
C ALA A 71 0.34 9.28 -4.34
N ARG A 72 1.26 8.61 -5.04
CA ARG A 72 1.23 8.50 -6.51
C ARG A 72 0.22 7.50 -7.03
N GLU A 73 0.10 6.36 -6.37
CA GLU A 73 -0.68 5.23 -6.87
C GLU A 73 -2.05 5.09 -6.18
N ARG A 74 -2.25 5.72 -5.02
CA ARG A 74 -3.48 5.56 -4.22
C ARG A 74 -4.28 6.83 -4.01
N ILE A 75 -3.67 8.01 -4.14
CA ILE A 75 -4.36 9.29 -3.96
C ILE A 75 -4.42 10.07 -5.29
N ALA A 76 -3.29 10.31 -5.92
CA ALA A 76 -3.18 11.16 -7.10
C ALA A 76 -4.09 10.75 -8.29
N PRO A 77 -4.29 9.44 -8.59
CA PRO A 77 -5.15 9.02 -9.70
C PRO A 77 -6.59 9.55 -9.61
N TYR A 78 -7.09 9.76 -8.41
CA TYR A 78 -8.47 10.20 -8.16
C TYR A 78 -8.63 11.72 -8.05
N LEU A 79 -7.54 12.49 -8.04
CA LEU A 79 -7.59 13.96 -7.96
C LEU A 79 -8.27 14.63 -9.15
N GLY A 80 -8.33 13.94 -10.29
CA GLY A 80 -9.06 14.39 -11.50
C GLY A 80 -10.57 14.30 -11.37
N ALA A 81 -11.13 13.66 -10.35
CA ALA A 81 -12.57 13.50 -10.18
C ALA A 81 -13.28 14.87 -10.15
N PRO A 82 -14.42 15.02 -10.83
CA PRO A 82 -15.17 16.29 -10.86
C PRO A 82 -15.75 16.68 -9.49
N ALA A 83 -15.73 15.76 -8.53
CA ALA A 83 -16.16 15.99 -7.16
C ALA A 83 -15.40 17.12 -6.44
N PHE A 84 -14.14 17.34 -6.77
CA PHE A 84 -13.27 18.29 -6.07
C PHE A 84 -13.28 19.70 -6.70
N THR A 85 -13.34 20.73 -5.88
CA THR A 85 -12.99 22.10 -6.26
C THR A 85 -11.48 22.27 -6.39
N ALA A 86 -11.03 23.36 -7.00
CA ALA A 86 -9.59 23.66 -7.12
C ALA A 86 -8.89 23.78 -5.76
N ALA A 87 -9.55 24.41 -4.77
CA ALA A 87 -9.00 24.56 -3.42
C ALA A 87 -8.86 23.22 -2.69
N GLU A 88 -9.85 22.34 -2.81
CA GLU A 88 -9.82 20.99 -2.22
C GLU A 88 -8.73 20.13 -2.86
N ARG A 89 -8.56 20.19 -4.20
CA ARG A 89 -7.44 19.54 -4.89
C ARG A 89 -6.08 20.04 -4.40
N THR A 90 -5.93 21.34 -4.22
CA THR A 90 -4.68 21.92 -3.71
C THR A 90 -4.36 21.40 -2.32
N LEU A 91 -5.37 21.27 -1.45
CA LEU A 91 -5.19 20.73 -0.12
C LEU A 91 -4.72 19.25 -0.17
N VAL A 92 -5.38 18.40 -0.97
CA VAL A 92 -4.98 17.00 -1.11
C VAL A 92 -3.60 16.87 -1.75
N LYS A 93 -3.23 17.74 -2.70
CA LYS A 93 -1.86 17.76 -3.26
C LYS A 93 -0.80 18.04 -2.20
N ARG A 94 -1.05 18.94 -1.24
CA ARG A 94 -0.12 19.17 -0.11
C ARG A 94 0.08 17.91 0.74
N LEU A 95 -0.98 17.13 0.96
CA LEU A 95 -0.85 15.84 1.61
C LEU A 95 0.05 14.90 0.78
N CYS A 96 -0.16 14.83 -0.55
CA CYS A 96 0.69 14.02 -1.42
C CYS A 96 2.16 14.46 -1.35
N GLU A 97 2.45 15.76 -1.41
CA GLU A 97 3.82 16.30 -1.28
C GLU A 97 4.46 15.90 0.04
N ARG A 98 3.71 15.93 1.14
CA ARG A 98 4.19 15.51 2.44
C ARG A 98 4.44 14.00 2.54
N LEU A 99 3.58 13.19 1.92
CA LEU A 99 3.78 11.74 1.77
C LEU A 99 5.03 11.44 0.96
N GLU A 100 5.21 12.10 -0.19
CA GLU A 100 6.36 11.91 -1.07
C GLU A 100 7.68 12.33 -0.41
N SER A 101 7.65 13.28 0.52
CA SER A 101 8.84 13.66 1.30
C SER A 101 9.28 12.62 2.33
N GLY A 102 8.49 11.55 2.56
CA GLY A 102 8.73 10.55 3.60
C GLY A 102 8.39 10.99 5.02
N ALA A 103 7.88 12.22 5.21
CA ALA A 103 7.58 12.75 6.55
C ALA A 103 6.45 11.99 7.27
N LEU A 104 5.69 11.18 6.55
CA LEU A 104 4.61 10.36 7.06
C LEU A 104 4.88 8.86 6.97
N ASP A 105 6.10 8.46 6.56
CA ASP A 105 6.50 7.05 6.54
C ASP A 105 6.56 6.49 7.97
N HIS A 106 6.22 5.23 8.11
CA HIS A 106 6.19 4.53 9.39
C HIS A 106 6.31 3.02 9.18
N ASP A 107 6.59 2.31 10.26
CA ASP A 107 6.85 0.89 10.22
C ASP A 107 5.57 0.07 10.02
N GLN A 108 5.70 -1.04 9.31
CA GLN A 108 4.72 -2.10 9.23
C GLN A 108 4.48 -2.75 10.61
N PRO A 109 3.32 -3.38 10.85
CA PRO A 109 3.14 -4.25 11.99
C PRO A 109 4.22 -5.33 12.08
N ARG A 110 4.59 -5.72 13.31
CA ARG A 110 5.80 -6.49 13.61
C ARG A 110 6.05 -7.70 12.70
N LEU A 111 5.08 -8.57 12.49
CA LEU A 111 5.29 -9.78 11.68
C LEU A 111 5.60 -9.44 10.21
N VAL A 112 5.01 -8.37 9.68
CA VAL A 112 5.30 -7.89 8.32
C VAL A 112 6.69 -7.27 8.27
N ALA A 113 7.04 -6.45 9.26
CA ALA A 113 8.36 -5.84 9.35
C ALA A 113 9.49 -6.87 9.48
N GLU A 114 9.31 -7.91 10.31
CA GLU A 114 10.26 -9.01 10.46
C GLU A 114 10.43 -9.82 9.16
N ALA A 115 9.31 -10.14 8.47
CA ALA A 115 9.36 -10.83 7.19
C ALA A 115 10.02 -9.98 6.09
N ALA A 116 9.80 -8.67 6.08
CA ALA A 116 10.46 -7.75 5.17
C ALA A 116 11.97 -7.63 5.45
N ALA A 117 12.34 -7.49 6.73
CA ALA A 117 13.75 -7.43 7.14
C ALA A 117 14.54 -8.69 6.80
N SER A 118 13.88 -9.87 6.79
CA SER A 118 14.50 -11.14 6.36
C SER A 118 14.59 -11.30 4.84
N GLY A 119 14.05 -10.35 4.07
CA GLY A 119 14.02 -10.38 2.60
C GLY A 119 13.02 -11.38 2.02
N GLN A 120 12.09 -11.91 2.82
CA GLN A 120 11.06 -12.83 2.37
C GLN A 120 9.97 -12.12 1.57
N ILE A 121 9.66 -10.88 1.93
CA ILE A 121 8.61 -10.06 1.31
C ILE A 121 9.10 -8.63 1.10
N GLY A 122 8.45 -7.88 0.22
CA GLY A 122 8.72 -6.44 0.03
C GLY A 122 7.62 -5.53 0.60
N ALA A 123 6.43 -6.07 0.83
CA ALA A 123 5.28 -5.36 1.37
C ALA A 123 4.29 -6.34 2.03
N ALA A 124 3.32 -5.84 2.79
CA ALA A 124 2.19 -6.65 3.24
C ALA A 124 1.33 -7.08 2.03
N ARG A 125 0.73 -8.27 2.09
CA ARG A 125 -0.39 -8.62 1.21
C ARG A 125 -1.66 -8.09 1.86
N THR A 126 -2.28 -7.09 1.26
CA THR A 126 -3.54 -6.52 1.73
C THR A 126 -4.74 -7.11 1.00
N HIS A 127 -5.90 -7.08 1.64
CA HIS A 127 -7.19 -7.28 0.99
C HIS A 127 -7.49 -6.11 0.04
N GLY A 128 -7.12 -4.91 0.43
CA GLY A 128 -7.16 -3.68 -0.36
C GLY A 128 -8.52 -2.98 -0.39
N ASP A 129 -9.61 -3.68 -0.06
CA ASP A 129 -10.97 -3.13 0.08
C ASP A 129 -11.68 -3.76 1.29
N LEU A 130 -11.04 -3.76 2.45
CA LEU A 130 -11.53 -4.43 3.65
C LEU A 130 -12.44 -3.51 4.49
N TRP A 131 -13.56 -3.09 3.96
CA TRP A 131 -14.61 -2.47 4.76
C TRP A 131 -15.61 -3.52 5.27
N SER A 132 -16.46 -3.16 6.22
CA SER A 132 -17.34 -4.15 6.89
C SER A 132 -18.33 -4.85 5.95
N GLY A 133 -18.66 -4.27 4.80
CA GLY A 133 -19.50 -4.90 3.78
C GLY A 133 -18.83 -6.08 3.08
N ASN A 134 -17.50 -6.13 3.09
CA ASN A 134 -16.73 -7.24 2.53
C ASN A 134 -16.35 -8.29 3.58
N VAL A 135 -17.02 -8.26 4.75
CA VAL A 135 -16.87 -9.26 5.81
C VAL A 135 -18.19 -9.98 6.05
N MET A 136 -18.27 -11.23 5.67
CA MET A 136 -19.45 -12.08 5.94
C MET A 136 -19.25 -12.79 7.28
N TRP A 137 -20.15 -12.52 8.23
CA TRP A 137 -20.17 -13.18 9.52
C TRP A 137 -20.96 -14.48 9.42
N THR A 138 -20.30 -15.59 9.69
CA THR A 138 -20.91 -16.93 9.65
C THR A 138 -20.80 -17.62 11.02
N PRO A 139 -21.57 -18.69 11.29
CA PRO A 139 -21.42 -19.47 12.53
C PRO A 139 -20.01 -20.03 12.73
N ASP A 140 -19.28 -20.29 11.63
CA ASP A 140 -17.95 -20.88 11.65
C ASP A 140 -16.82 -19.83 11.62
N GLY A 141 -17.15 -18.54 11.56
CA GLY A 141 -16.18 -17.43 11.55
C GLY A 141 -16.49 -16.34 10.55
N ALA A 142 -15.50 -15.51 10.23
CA ALA A 142 -15.60 -14.46 9.25
C ALA A 142 -15.04 -14.91 7.90
N VAL A 143 -15.77 -14.63 6.81
CA VAL A 143 -15.33 -14.84 5.43
C VAL A 143 -15.12 -13.49 4.77
N LEU A 144 -13.93 -13.25 4.23
CA LEU A 144 -13.62 -12.04 3.47
C LEU A 144 -13.95 -12.27 2.00
N ILE A 145 -14.59 -11.30 1.37
CA ILE A 145 -15.06 -11.34 -0.03
C ILE A 145 -14.62 -10.10 -0.78
N ASP A 146 -14.68 -10.14 -2.11
CA ASP A 146 -14.43 -9.02 -3.03
C ASP A 146 -13.10 -8.26 -2.79
N PRO A 147 -11.95 -8.95 -2.77
CA PRO A 147 -10.67 -8.31 -2.53
C PRO A 147 -10.21 -7.48 -3.73
N ALA A 148 -9.65 -6.30 -3.45
CA ALA A 148 -8.78 -5.55 -4.35
C ALA A 148 -7.31 -5.80 -3.99
N ALA A 149 -6.91 -7.08 -3.99
CA ALA A 149 -5.69 -7.57 -3.38
C ALA A 149 -4.42 -6.98 -4.00
N GLN A 150 -3.52 -6.47 -3.15
CA GLN A 150 -2.30 -5.80 -3.58
C GLN A 150 -1.20 -5.87 -2.51
N GLY A 151 0.02 -5.46 -2.90
CA GLY A 151 1.06 -5.11 -1.94
C GLY A 151 0.78 -3.74 -1.32
N GLY A 152 0.78 -3.63 -0.01
CA GLY A 152 0.48 -2.38 0.67
C GLY A 152 1.03 -2.32 2.10
N HIS A 153 0.50 -1.40 2.88
CA HIS A 153 0.74 -1.35 4.33
C HIS A 153 -0.40 -2.06 5.06
N ALA A 154 -0.06 -2.96 5.99
CA ALA A 154 -1.07 -3.76 6.67
C ALA A 154 -2.12 -2.94 7.45
N GLU A 155 -1.77 -1.74 7.91
CA GLU A 155 -2.71 -0.85 8.59
C GLU A 155 -3.82 -0.32 7.65
N GLU A 156 -3.64 -0.37 6.32
CA GLU A 156 -4.65 0.05 5.35
C GLU A 156 -5.95 -0.76 5.49
N ASP A 157 -5.83 -2.08 5.64
CA ASP A 157 -7.00 -2.95 5.82
C ASP A 157 -7.69 -2.72 7.18
N LEU A 158 -6.91 -2.53 8.26
CA LEU A 158 -7.48 -2.21 9.58
C LEU A 158 -8.17 -0.85 9.59
N ALA A 159 -7.61 0.12 8.88
CA ALA A 159 -8.21 1.44 8.74
C ALA A 159 -9.49 1.40 7.88
N ALA A 160 -9.50 0.58 6.83
CA ALA A 160 -10.68 0.39 5.97
C ALA A 160 -11.86 -0.19 6.75
N LEU A 161 -11.64 -1.15 7.66
CA LEU A 161 -12.68 -1.69 8.55
C LEU A 161 -13.37 -0.59 9.39
N ALA A 162 -12.66 0.47 9.75
CA ALA A 162 -13.17 1.56 10.58
C ALA A 162 -13.96 2.62 9.79
N VAL A 163 -13.85 2.68 8.45
CA VAL A 163 -14.38 3.79 7.63
C VAL A 163 -15.89 3.93 7.75
N PHE A 164 -16.63 2.83 7.60
CA PHE A 164 -18.10 2.86 7.62
C PHE A 164 -18.69 2.14 8.84
N GLY A 165 -17.86 1.94 9.85
CA GLY A 165 -18.20 1.17 11.04
C GLY A 165 -18.09 -0.34 10.79
N CYS A 166 -17.61 -1.06 11.80
CA CYS A 166 -17.49 -2.50 11.74
C CYS A 166 -17.90 -3.09 13.10
N PRO A 167 -18.77 -4.11 13.12
CA PRO A 167 -19.03 -4.85 14.34
C PRO A 167 -17.73 -5.40 14.93
N TYR A 168 -17.58 -5.27 16.24
CA TYR A 168 -16.40 -5.81 16.96
C TYR A 168 -15.06 -5.20 16.58
N LEU A 169 -14.99 -4.02 15.96
CA LEU A 169 -13.77 -3.37 15.47
C LEU A 169 -12.64 -3.36 16.52
N GLU A 170 -12.94 -2.93 17.74
CA GLU A 170 -11.97 -2.86 18.85
C GLU A 170 -11.41 -4.24 19.17
N ARG A 171 -12.26 -5.28 19.17
CA ARG A 171 -11.84 -6.65 19.43
C ARG A 171 -10.97 -7.20 18.31
N ILE A 172 -11.33 -6.92 17.05
CA ILE A 172 -10.54 -7.32 15.87
C ILE A 172 -9.16 -6.66 15.92
N THR A 173 -9.12 -5.36 16.19
CA THR A 173 -7.86 -4.61 16.26
C THR A 173 -6.99 -5.06 17.43
N ALA A 174 -7.59 -5.36 18.58
CA ALA A 174 -6.87 -5.88 19.75
C ALA A 174 -6.26 -7.26 19.46
N ALA A 175 -7.04 -8.18 18.87
CA ALA A 175 -6.56 -9.51 18.48
C ALA A 175 -5.45 -9.42 17.39
N TYR A 176 -5.58 -8.50 16.44
CA TYR A 176 -4.51 -8.24 15.46
C TYR A 176 -3.23 -7.76 16.16
N HIS A 177 -3.35 -6.78 17.05
CA HIS A 177 -2.22 -6.23 17.80
C HIS A 177 -1.54 -7.28 18.69
N GLU A 178 -2.30 -8.21 19.27
CA GLU A 178 -1.76 -9.34 20.03
C GLU A 178 -0.93 -10.26 19.13
N ALA A 179 -1.44 -10.62 17.96
CA ALA A 179 -0.77 -11.51 17.01
C ALA A 179 0.43 -10.82 16.29
N SER A 180 0.27 -9.57 15.93
CA SER A 180 1.27 -8.77 15.21
C SER A 180 1.22 -7.33 15.72
N PRO A 181 2.01 -6.97 16.74
CA PRO A 181 2.01 -5.63 17.30
C PRO A 181 2.08 -4.54 16.24
N LEU A 182 1.11 -3.64 16.30
CA LEU A 182 1.05 -2.44 15.47
C LEU A 182 2.13 -1.46 15.92
N ALA A 183 2.74 -0.76 14.98
CA ALA A 183 3.77 0.22 15.28
C ALA A 183 3.22 1.40 16.09
N ASP A 184 4.05 2.03 16.89
CA ASP A 184 3.67 3.14 17.76
C ASP A 184 2.95 4.25 16.97
N GLY A 185 1.94 4.85 17.58
CA GLY A 185 1.16 5.92 16.96
C GLY A 185 0.12 5.47 15.91
N TRP A 186 -0.10 4.19 15.69
CA TRP A 186 -1.03 3.68 14.68
C TRP A 186 -2.45 4.28 14.77
N ARG A 187 -2.97 4.49 15.99
CA ARG A 187 -4.28 5.14 16.14
C ARG A 187 -4.32 6.55 15.59
N GLY A 188 -3.21 7.27 15.70
CA GLY A 188 -3.06 8.64 15.20
C GLY A 188 -3.07 8.74 13.68
N ARG A 189 -2.71 7.66 12.96
CA ARG A 189 -2.61 7.62 11.48
C ARG A 189 -3.71 6.79 10.80
N THR A 190 -4.68 6.25 11.56
CA THR A 190 -5.83 5.53 10.98
C THR A 190 -6.48 6.32 9.84
N GLY A 191 -6.78 7.62 10.04
CA GLY A 191 -7.35 8.46 8.99
C GLY A 191 -6.45 8.60 7.76
N LEU A 192 -5.12 8.60 7.92
CA LEU A 192 -4.20 8.63 6.79
C LEU A 192 -4.36 7.38 5.91
N HIS A 193 -4.44 6.20 6.51
CA HIS A 193 -4.66 4.93 5.80
C HIS A 193 -6.07 4.80 5.20
N GLN A 194 -7.04 5.56 5.69
CA GLN A 194 -8.39 5.62 5.10
C GLN A 194 -8.43 6.47 3.83
N MET A 195 -7.41 7.30 3.57
CA MET A 195 -7.44 8.27 2.47
C MET A 195 -7.69 7.60 1.12
N HIS A 196 -7.10 6.45 0.83
CA HIS A 196 -7.29 5.75 -0.44
C HIS A 196 -8.77 5.36 -0.66
N ILE A 197 -9.37 4.66 0.28
CA ILE A 197 -10.77 4.23 0.14
C ILE A 197 -11.72 5.44 0.04
N ILE A 198 -11.46 6.52 0.76
CA ILE A 198 -12.26 7.76 0.68
C ILE A 198 -12.06 8.44 -0.69
N MET A 199 -10.85 8.46 -1.25
CA MET A 199 -10.60 9.00 -2.59
C MET A 199 -11.32 8.19 -3.68
N VAL A 200 -11.34 6.87 -3.58
CA VAL A 200 -12.15 5.98 -4.43
C VAL A 200 -13.63 6.34 -4.32
N HIS A 201 -14.14 6.56 -3.12
CA HIS A 201 -15.53 6.95 -2.92
C HIS A 201 -15.85 8.36 -3.47
N CYS A 202 -14.91 9.31 -3.39
CA CYS A 202 -15.05 10.60 -4.07
C CYS A 202 -15.15 10.43 -5.60
N PHE A 203 -14.39 9.50 -6.16
CA PHE A 203 -14.42 9.20 -7.59
C PHE A 203 -15.74 8.54 -8.01
N LEU A 204 -16.20 7.53 -7.27
CA LEU A 204 -17.38 6.73 -7.61
C LEU A 204 -18.71 7.45 -7.28
N PHE A 205 -18.79 8.11 -6.13
CA PHE A 205 -20.03 8.62 -5.55
C PHE A 205 -20.05 10.15 -5.39
N GLY A 206 -18.99 10.83 -5.79
CA GLY A 206 -18.96 12.29 -5.89
C GLY A 206 -18.80 13.02 -4.56
N ARG A 207 -19.43 14.19 -4.45
CA ARG A 207 -19.15 15.19 -3.41
C ARG A 207 -19.45 14.76 -1.98
N SER A 208 -20.28 13.77 -1.75
CA SER A 208 -20.66 13.34 -0.40
C SER A 208 -19.48 12.88 0.47
N TYR A 209 -18.39 12.43 -0.15
CA TYR A 209 -17.18 11.97 0.53
C TYR A 209 -16.04 13.01 0.58
N VAL A 210 -16.18 14.13 -0.14
CA VAL A 210 -15.15 15.19 -0.17
C VAL A 210 -14.91 15.83 1.19
N PRO A 211 -15.92 16.08 2.06
CA PRO A 211 -15.67 16.58 3.41
C PRO A 211 -14.72 15.70 4.21
N GLU A 212 -14.87 14.37 4.13
CA GLU A 212 -13.99 13.42 4.82
C GLU A 212 -12.57 13.46 4.24
N ALA A 213 -12.43 13.38 2.91
CA ALA A 213 -11.13 13.49 2.25
C ALA A 213 -10.39 14.77 2.64
N THR A 214 -11.09 15.91 2.69
CA THR A 214 -10.49 17.20 3.07
C THR A 214 -10.19 17.29 4.56
N ALA A 215 -10.97 16.65 5.44
CA ALA A 215 -10.69 16.57 6.86
C ALA A 215 -9.39 15.78 7.11
N ILE A 216 -9.23 14.63 6.45
CA ILE A 216 -8.00 13.84 6.48
C ILE A 216 -6.83 14.68 5.95
N ALA A 217 -6.98 15.31 4.78
CA ALA A 217 -5.93 16.12 4.20
C ALA A 217 -5.49 17.28 5.12
N ARG A 218 -6.42 17.99 5.79
CA ARG A 218 -6.07 19.06 6.75
C ARG A 218 -5.28 18.55 7.96
N ARG A 219 -5.55 17.33 8.39
CA ARG A 219 -4.87 16.76 9.56
C ARG A 219 -3.42 16.39 9.28
N TYR A 220 -3.12 15.96 8.04
CA TYR A 220 -1.81 15.39 7.71
C TYR A 220 -1.01 16.20 6.68
N ALA A 221 -1.58 17.26 6.08
CA ALA A 221 -0.89 18.13 5.12
C ALA A 221 0.05 19.14 5.80
#